data_071c0327f853b13d72c1c16f90cc5e56
#
_entry.id   071c0327f853b13d72c1c16f90cc5e56
#
_cell.length_a   1.000
_cell.length_b   1.000
_cell.length_c   1.000
_cell.angle_alpha   90.00
_cell.angle_beta   90.00
_cell.angle_gamma   90.00
#
_symmetry.space_group_name_H-M   'P 1'
#
loop_
_entity.id
_entity.type
_entity.pdbx_description
1 polymer ?
#
loop_
_entity_poly.entity_id
_entity_poly.type
_entity_poly.pdbx_seq_one_letter_code
_entity_poly.pdbx_strand_id
1 'polypeptide(L)'
;IVLEAWSDEATFYIWNGAEYKPEKSKEGFSYEDFDFRNSPYWKDPKGMIEKLHEKGKKLVLWQIPVFKGMEPDRTSEQLDLDKEYAIEHGLAVLNKDGTPYEIPEGNWFEGSYIPDFTNEKTREFWFRKRQYLTDIGVDGFKTDGGEFIYSKDVLFSDGTDGEEGKNQYCQDYINAYSHFITEDQVLFSRAGYAGASGTPI
;
A
#
# COMPACT_ATOMS: atom_id res chain seq x y z
N ILE A 1 10.54 1.98 -15.90
CA ILE A 1 11.46 1.49 -14.85
C ILE A 1 10.61 1.12 -13.65
N VAL A 2 10.78 -0.10 -13.10
CA VAL A 2 10.15 -0.50 -11.84
C VAL A 2 11.19 -0.39 -10.73
N LEU A 3 10.86 0.33 -9.64
CA LEU A 3 11.65 0.37 -8.41
C LEU A 3 10.96 -0.45 -7.34
N GLU A 4 11.68 -1.41 -6.76
CA GLU A 4 11.15 -2.30 -5.73
C GLU A 4 11.54 -1.88 -4.32
N ALA A 5 12.81 -1.65 -4.02
CA ALA A 5 13.30 -1.24 -2.71
C ALA A 5 13.42 0.29 -2.58
N TRP A 6 12.38 1.01 -2.90
CA TRP A 6 12.38 2.47 -2.90
C TRP A 6 11.94 3.08 -1.56
N SER A 7 11.09 2.37 -0.82
CA SER A 7 10.44 2.87 0.39
C SER A 7 11.17 2.47 1.68
N ASP A 8 10.66 2.97 2.79
CA ASP A 8 11.15 2.73 4.15
C ASP A 8 10.97 1.28 4.67
N GLU A 9 10.41 0.38 3.85
CA GLU A 9 10.11 -1.02 4.19
C GLU A 9 9.16 -1.21 5.40
N ALA A 10 8.55 -0.15 5.87
CA ALA A 10 7.56 -0.18 6.95
C ALA A 10 6.19 0.26 6.45
N THR A 11 6.08 1.47 5.92
CA THR A 11 4.83 2.04 5.43
C THR A 11 4.55 1.74 3.96
N PHE A 12 5.60 1.51 3.15
CA PHE A 12 5.55 1.29 1.71
C PHE A 12 4.97 2.46 0.90
N TYR A 13 4.99 3.66 1.49
CA TYR A 13 4.63 4.89 0.80
C TYR A 13 5.57 6.07 1.11
N ILE A 14 6.52 5.91 2.02
CA ILE A 14 7.56 6.91 2.33
C ILE A 14 8.88 6.50 1.67
N TRP A 15 9.55 7.42 1.00
CA TRP A 15 10.87 7.20 0.44
C TRP A 15 11.90 6.86 1.51
N ASN A 16 12.69 5.82 1.30
CA ASN A 16 13.65 5.35 2.28
C ASN A 16 14.67 6.44 2.64
N GLY A 17 14.82 6.68 3.94
CA GLY A 17 15.75 7.68 4.50
C GLY A 17 15.24 9.12 4.43
N ALA A 18 14.00 9.37 4.06
CA ALA A 18 13.38 10.67 4.23
C ALA A 18 13.19 11.00 5.71
N GLU A 19 13.52 12.23 6.11
CA GLU A 19 13.17 12.77 7.42
C GLU A 19 11.80 13.45 7.32
N TYR A 20 10.92 13.21 8.28
CA TYR A 20 9.55 13.73 8.29
C TYR A 20 8.99 13.76 9.71
N LYS A 21 7.87 14.42 9.92
CA LYS A 21 7.10 14.35 11.17
C LYS A 21 5.95 13.36 10.99
N PRO A 22 5.89 12.31 11.84
CA PRO A 22 4.76 11.39 11.82
C PRO A 22 3.43 12.11 12.02
N GLU A 23 2.40 11.67 11.32
CA GLU A 23 1.07 12.27 11.39
C GLU A 23 -0.04 11.22 11.49
N LYS A 24 -1.12 11.57 12.18
CA LYS A 24 -2.29 10.70 12.41
C LYS A 24 -3.29 10.71 11.25
N SER A 25 -2.82 10.81 10.02
CA SER A 25 -3.56 10.32 8.85
C SER A 25 -4.88 10.96 8.46
N LYS A 26 -5.14 12.20 8.85
CA LYS A 26 -6.34 12.87 8.32
C LYS A 26 -6.14 13.45 6.93
N GLU A 27 -4.95 13.89 6.60
CA GLU A 27 -4.69 14.67 5.38
C GLU A 27 -3.70 14.05 4.40
N GLY A 28 -2.95 13.01 4.80
CA GLY A 28 -1.85 12.45 4.03
C GLY A 28 -0.62 13.36 4.09
N PHE A 29 0.33 13.10 3.19
CA PHE A 29 1.55 13.89 3.06
C PHE A 29 1.56 14.65 1.74
N SER A 30 2.23 15.79 1.73
CA SER A 30 2.77 16.43 0.54
C SER A 30 4.26 16.12 0.39
N TYR A 31 4.84 16.36 -0.78
CA TYR A 31 6.29 16.13 -0.98
C TYR A 31 7.13 17.03 -0.08
N GLU A 32 6.66 18.22 0.23
CA GLU A 32 7.30 19.24 1.06
C GLU A 32 7.38 18.86 2.53
N ASP A 33 6.62 17.86 2.99
CA ASP A 33 6.68 17.32 4.36
C ASP A 33 7.92 16.46 4.58
N PHE A 34 8.66 16.11 3.51
CA PHE A 34 9.83 15.25 3.56
C PHE A 34 11.12 16.04 3.35
N ASP A 35 12.12 15.76 4.18
CA ASP A 35 13.48 16.27 4.02
C ASP A 35 14.43 15.15 3.57
N PHE A 36 15.02 15.32 2.41
CA PHE A 36 15.92 14.34 1.79
C PHE A 36 17.40 14.68 1.93
N ARG A 37 17.76 15.83 2.54
CA ARG A 37 19.16 16.31 2.60
C ARG A 37 20.11 15.30 3.18
N ASN A 38 19.70 14.60 4.24
CA ASN A 38 20.49 13.60 4.95
C ASN A 38 20.19 12.16 4.50
N SER A 39 19.21 11.94 3.59
CA SER A 39 18.88 10.59 3.14
C SER A 39 20.13 9.89 2.53
N PRO A 40 20.48 8.68 2.96
CA PRO A 40 21.55 7.92 2.35
C PRO A 40 21.19 7.32 1.00
N TYR A 41 19.89 7.27 0.67
CA TYR A 41 19.37 6.58 -0.51
C TYR A 41 18.87 7.56 -1.59
N TRP A 42 17.94 8.41 -1.23
CA TRP A 42 17.21 9.29 -2.16
C TRP A 42 17.48 10.75 -1.80
N LYS A 43 18.25 11.46 -2.61
CA LYS A 43 18.58 12.88 -2.37
C LYS A 43 17.52 13.83 -2.92
N ASP A 44 16.87 13.44 -4.02
CA ASP A 44 15.88 14.25 -4.74
C ASP A 44 15.02 13.32 -5.62
N PRO A 45 14.02 12.61 -5.02
CA PRO A 45 13.13 11.74 -5.78
C PRO A 45 12.40 12.46 -6.91
N LYS A 46 11.88 13.65 -6.66
CA LYS A 46 11.14 14.44 -7.66
C LYS A 46 12.03 14.83 -8.84
N GLY A 47 13.21 15.38 -8.58
CA GLY A 47 14.17 15.71 -9.65
C GLY A 47 14.70 14.48 -10.40
N MET A 48 14.75 13.30 -9.74
CA MET A 48 15.04 12.04 -10.41
C MET A 48 13.93 11.68 -11.42
N ILE A 49 12.66 11.79 -11.00
CA ILE A 49 11.50 11.49 -11.86
C ILE A 49 11.50 12.43 -13.06
N GLU A 50 11.68 13.74 -12.85
CA GLU A 50 11.78 14.74 -13.92
C GLU A 50 12.86 14.36 -14.96
N LYS A 51 14.06 13.98 -14.50
CA LYS A 51 15.15 13.53 -15.39
C LYS A 51 14.85 12.23 -16.14
N LEU A 52 14.05 11.34 -15.56
CA LEU A 52 13.58 10.13 -16.24
C LEU A 52 12.60 10.50 -17.34
N HIS A 53 11.68 11.43 -17.09
CA HIS A 53 10.72 11.94 -18.06
C HIS A 53 11.40 12.65 -19.22
N GLU A 54 12.41 13.48 -18.97
CA GLU A 54 13.23 14.10 -20.03
C GLU A 54 13.86 13.07 -20.99
N LYS A 55 14.10 11.87 -20.50
CA LYS A 55 14.64 10.74 -21.29
C LYS A 55 13.55 9.82 -21.84
N GLY A 56 12.28 10.20 -21.76
CA GLY A 56 11.14 9.40 -22.19
C GLY A 56 10.96 8.10 -21.40
N LYS A 57 11.38 8.09 -20.12
CA LYS A 57 11.24 6.93 -19.23
C LYS A 57 10.14 7.18 -18.21
N LYS A 58 9.34 6.15 -17.95
CA LYS A 58 8.32 6.13 -16.91
C LYS A 58 8.82 5.40 -15.67
N LEU A 59 8.38 5.86 -14.50
CA LEU A 59 8.71 5.27 -13.18
C LEU A 59 7.48 4.61 -12.56
N VAL A 60 7.60 3.34 -12.23
CA VAL A 60 6.59 2.53 -11.54
C VAL A 60 7.14 2.11 -10.18
N LEU A 61 6.39 2.32 -9.12
CA LEU A 61 6.78 2.00 -7.75
C LEU A 61 6.11 0.72 -7.25
N TRP A 62 6.90 -0.14 -6.61
CA TRP A 62 6.42 -1.36 -5.97
C TRP A 62 5.50 -1.05 -4.78
N GLN A 63 4.43 -1.82 -4.63
CA GLN A 63 3.45 -1.73 -3.56
C GLN A 63 3.06 -3.11 -3.03
N ILE A 64 2.68 -3.14 -1.76
CA ILE A 64 2.18 -4.33 -1.06
C ILE A 64 1.01 -3.93 -0.14
N PRO A 65 -0.08 -4.70 -0.07
CA PRO A 65 -1.27 -4.32 0.68
C PRO A 65 -1.21 -4.82 2.13
N VAL A 66 -0.27 -4.27 2.91
CA VAL A 66 -0.11 -4.63 4.32
C VAL A 66 0.12 -3.42 5.22
N PHE A 67 -0.38 -3.49 6.45
CA PHE A 67 0.13 -2.77 7.61
C PHE A 67 1.14 -3.70 8.26
N LYS A 68 2.41 -3.51 7.97
CA LYS A 68 3.46 -4.49 8.22
C LYS A 68 3.57 -4.94 9.69
N GLY A 69 3.69 -6.24 9.92
CA GLY A 69 4.22 -6.79 11.17
C GLY A 69 5.71 -6.45 11.27
N MET A 70 6.12 -5.81 12.36
CA MET A 70 7.52 -5.41 12.55
C MET A 70 8.23 -6.37 13.48
N GLU A 71 9.50 -6.66 13.18
CA GLU A 71 10.38 -7.35 14.11
C GLU A 71 10.56 -6.52 15.40
N PRO A 72 10.75 -7.14 16.56
CA PRO A 72 10.80 -6.44 17.85
C PRO A 72 11.87 -5.38 17.97
N ASP A 73 12.94 -5.47 17.17
CA ASP A 73 14.08 -4.54 17.13
C ASP A 73 13.92 -3.41 16.09
N ARG A 74 12.83 -3.42 15.32
CA ARG A 74 12.51 -2.40 14.33
C ARG A 74 11.27 -1.65 14.75
N THR A 75 11.31 -0.33 14.65
CA THR A 75 10.19 0.55 14.96
C THR A 75 9.94 1.52 13.83
N SER A 76 8.68 1.84 13.62
CA SER A 76 8.25 2.91 12.72
C SER A 76 7.05 3.60 13.35
N GLU A 77 7.26 4.80 13.89
CA GLU A 77 6.20 5.57 14.53
C GLU A 77 5.01 5.81 13.58
N GLN A 78 5.30 6.08 12.30
CA GLN A 78 4.23 6.29 11.30
C GLN A 78 3.42 5.02 11.07
N LEU A 79 4.06 3.86 10.96
CA LEU A 79 3.36 2.59 10.82
C LEU A 79 2.49 2.28 12.04
N ASP A 80 3.00 2.55 13.24
CA ASP A 80 2.25 2.33 14.47
C ASP A 80 0.99 3.21 14.53
N LEU A 81 1.12 4.49 14.17
CA LEU A 81 -0.02 5.41 14.03
C LEU A 81 -1.02 4.95 12.95
N ASP A 82 -0.54 4.47 11.82
CA ASP A 82 -1.40 3.96 10.75
C ASP A 82 -2.16 2.69 11.15
N LYS A 83 -1.50 1.79 11.88
CA LYS A 83 -2.14 0.58 12.45
C LYS A 83 -3.20 0.93 13.47
N GLU A 84 -2.86 1.80 14.44
CA GLU A 84 -3.80 2.26 15.46
C GLU A 84 -5.05 2.86 14.80
N TYR A 85 -4.85 3.76 13.84
CA TYR A 85 -5.94 4.39 13.10
C TYR A 85 -6.77 3.37 12.31
N ALA A 86 -6.12 2.44 11.62
CA ALA A 86 -6.81 1.42 10.83
C ALA A 86 -7.67 0.51 11.69
N ILE A 87 -7.19 0.11 12.87
CA ILE A 87 -7.95 -0.72 13.82
C ILE A 87 -9.12 0.08 14.41
N GLU A 88 -8.86 1.29 14.90
CA GLU A 88 -9.87 2.15 15.52
C GLU A 88 -11.05 2.45 14.57
N HIS A 89 -10.78 2.55 13.27
CA HIS A 89 -11.78 2.93 12.27
C HIS A 89 -12.28 1.76 11.42
N GLY A 90 -11.90 0.51 11.75
CA GLY A 90 -12.35 -0.68 11.03
C GLY A 90 -11.90 -0.72 9.56
N LEU A 91 -10.64 -0.32 9.31
CA LEU A 91 -10.06 -0.26 7.95
C LEU A 91 -9.29 -1.52 7.58
N ALA A 92 -8.97 -2.37 8.56
CA ALA A 92 -8.32 -3.66 8.35
C ALA A 92 -9.36 -4.79 8.26
N VAL A 93 -9.02 -5.84 7.56
CA VAL A 93 -9.81 -7.07 7.52
C VAL A 93 -9.88 -7.68 8.91
N LEU A 94 -11.03 -8.22 9.30
CA LEU A 94 -11.27 -8.80 10.61
C LEU A 94 -11.38 -10.33 10.54
N ASN A 95 -11.21 -10.97 11.70
CA ASN A 95 -11.72 -12.31 11.95
C ASN A 95 -13.22 -12.23 12.31
N LYS A 96 -13.97 -13.33 12.16
CA LYS A 96 -15.41 -13.41 12.50
C LYS A 96 -15.70 -13.10 13.96
N ASP A 97 -14.71 -13.18 14.86
CA ASP A 97 -14.83 -12.79 16.27
C ASP A 97 -14.63 -11.28 16.51
N GLY A 98 -14.36 -10.50 15.45
CA GLY A 98 -14.16 -9.06 15.49
C GLY A 98 -12.74 -8.61 15.79
N THR A 99 -11.79 -9.53 15.98
CA THR A 99 -10.38 -9.19 16.11
C THR A 99 -9.75 -8.88 14.73
N PRO A 100 -8.72 -8.01 14.64
CA PRO A 100 -8.00 -7.82 13.39
C PRO A 100 -7.40 -9.12 12.88
N TYR A 101 -7.53 -9.38 11.58
CA TYR A 101 -6.89 -10.52 10.94
C TYR A 101 -5.41 -10.24 10.76
N GLU A 102 -4.57 -11.18 11.18
CA GLU A 102 -3.12 -11.16 10.97
C GLU A 102 -2.71 -12.25 9.98
N ILE A 103 -1.75 -11.93 9.11
CA ILE A 103 -1.12 -12.93 8.25
C ILE A 103 -0.43 -13.96 9.15
N PRO A 104 -0.77 -15.27 9.03
CA PRO A 104 -0.25 -16.29 9.93
C PRO A 104 1.27 -16.48 9.80
N GLU A 105 1.88 -16.95 10.90
CA GLU A 105 3.29 -17.32 10.98
C GLU A 105 3.72 -18.25 9.84
N GLY A 106 4.94 -18.08 9.35
CA GLY A 106 5.52 -18.84 8.24
C GLY A 106 5.10 -18.37 6.84
N ASN A 107 4.28 -17.34 6.75
CA ASN A 107 3.89 -16.74 5.48
C ASN A 107 4.60 -15.40 5.22
N TRP A 108 4.66 -15.01 3.95
CA TRP A 108 5.21 -13.71 3.59
C TRP A 108 4.41 -12.58 4.26
N PHE A 109 5.11 -11.66 4.92
CA PHE A 109 4.53 -10.60 5.76
C PHE A 109 3.76 -11.10 6.99
N GLU A 110 4.16 -12.22 7.61
CA GLU A 110 3.57 -12.70 8.86
C GLU A 110 3.39 -11.58 9.90
N GLY A 111 2.34 -11.66 10.72
CA GLY A 111 2.01 -10.68 11.75
C GLY A 111 1.54 -9.32 11.22
N SER A 112 1.37 -9.17 9.91
CA SER A 112 0.82 -7.95 9.31
C SER A 112 -0.71 -8.00 9.28
N TYR A 113 -1.34 -6.83 9.48
CA TYR A 113 -2.74 -6.64 9.10
C TYR A 113 -2.84 -6.33 7.61
N ILE A 114 -3.99 -6.57 7.01
CA ILE A 114 -4.25 -6.23 5.61
C ILE A 114 -5.40 -5.22 5.52
N PRO A 115 -5.30 -4.21 4.62
CA PRO A 115 -6.38 -3.24 4.40
C PRO A 115 -7.59 -3.94 3.77
N ASP A 116 -8.78 -3.60 4.24
CA ASP A 116 -10.03 -4.10 3.66
C ASP A 116 -10.46 -3.21 2.48
N PHE A 117 -10.09 -3.57 1.26
CA PHE A 117 -10.42 -2.79 0.06
C PHE A 117 -11.88 -2.88 -0.37
N THR A 118 -12.72 -3.69 0.26
CA THR A 118 -14.18 -3.65 0.07
C THR A 118 -14.76 -2.40 0.74
N ASN A 119 -14.09 -1.86 1.78
CA ASN A 119 -14.47 -0.66 2.50
C ASN A 119 -13.95 0.62 1.80
N GLU A 120 -14.87 1.53 1.45
CA GLU A 120 -14.53 2.81 0.83
C GLU A 120 -13.61 3.67 1.70
N LYS A 121 -13.83 3.72 3.02
CA LYS A 121 -12.98 4.49 3.95
C LYS A 121 -11.56 3.97 3.99
N THR A 122 -11.37 2.65 3.81
CA THR A 122 -10.04 2.05 3.70
C THR A 122 -9.33 2.54 2.43
N ARG A 123 -10.03 2.54 1.29
CA ARG A 123 -9.48 3.04 0.03
C ARG A 123 -9.09 4.51 0.14
N GLU A 124 -9.97 5.35 0.71
CA GLU A 124 -9.69 6.77 0.95
C GLU A 124 -8.45 6.97 1.83
N PHE A 125 -8.34 6.25 2.94
CA PHE A 125 -7.20 6.31 3.83
C PHE A 125 -5.92 5.86 3.12
N TRP A 126 -5.94 4.71 2.46
CA TRP A 126 -4.81 4.10 1.80
C TRP A 126 -4.22 4.99 0.69
N PHE A 127 -5.09 5.55 -0.15
CA PHE A 127 -4.65 6.37 -1.28
C PHE A 127 -4.32 7.80 -0.89
N ARG A 128 -4.91 8.35 0.14
CA ARG A 128 -4.50 9.64 0.71
C ARG A 128 -3.02 9.65 1.10
N LYS A 129 -2.52 8.55 1.65
CA LYS A 129 -1.10 8.40 1.99
C LYS A 129 -0.18 8.31 0.76
N ARG A 130 -0.71 7.96 -0.38
CA ARG A 130 0.02 7.73 -1.64
C ARG A 130 -0.16 8.82 -2.68
N GLN A 131 -1.08 9.74 -2.45
CA GLN A 131 -1.41 10.79 -3.41
C GLN A 131 -0.18 11.61 -3.81
N TYR A 132 0.66 12.00 -2.84
CA TYR A 132 1.85 12.80 -3.13
C TYR A 132 2.83 12.12 -4.10
N LEU A 133 2.82 10.79 -4.20
CA LEU A 133 3.65 10.06 -5.16
C LEU A 133 3.20 10.33 -6.60
N THR A 134 1.90 10.35 -6.84
CA THR A 134 1.35 10.72 -8.15
C THR A 134 1.57 12.20 -8.44
N ASP A 135 1.45 13.05 -7.43
CA ASP A 135 1.62 14.50 -7.56
C ASP A 135 3.06 14.91 -7.94
N ILE A 136 4.06 14.12 -7.54
CA ILE A 136 5.47 14.33 -7.96
C ILE A 136 5.83 13.66 -9.29
N GLY A 137 4.86 13.00 -9.95
CA GLY A 137 5.03 12.45 -11.30
C GLY A 137 5.35 10.96 -11.37
N VAL A 138 5.08 10.17 -10.31
CA VAL A 138 5.15 8.70 -10.41
C VAL A 138 4.16 8.22 -11.45
N ASP A 139 4.62 7.43 -12.41
CA ASP A 139 3.84 7.01 -13.59
C ASP A 139 3.03 5.74 -13.35
N GLY A 140 3.02 5.20 -12.14
CA GLY A 140 2.20 4.05 -11.84
C GLY A 140 2.73 3.17 -10.71
N PHE A 141 2.08 2.03 -10.53
CA PHE A 141 2.37 1.13 -9.42
C PHE A 141 2.48 -0.33 -9.88
N LYS A 142 3.47 -1.04 -9.32
CA LYS A 142 3.51 -2.49 -9.35
C LYS A 142 2.86 -3.02 -8.07
N THR A 143 1.65 -3.55 -8.17
CA THR A 143 0.94 -4.17 -7.05
C THR A 143 1.38 -5.62 -6.89
N ASP A 144 2.12 -5.89 -5.82
CA ASP A 144 2.64 -7.21 -5.49
C ASP A 144 1.86 -7.82 -4.32
N GLY A 145 1.89 -9.14 -4.18
CA GLY A 145 1.13 -9.84 -3.16
C GLY A 145 -0.38 -9.83 -3.40
N GLY A 146 -1.12 -9.83 -2.30
CA GLY A 146 -2.59 -9.91 -2.32
C GLY A 146 -3.12 -11.30 -1.97
N GLU A 147 -2.31 -12.36 -2.07
CA GLU A 147 -2.70 -13.73 -1.70
C GLU A 147 -2.52 -13.96 -0.18
N PHE A 148 -3.12 -13.09 0.64
CA PHE A 148 -2.90 -13.05 2.08
C PHE A 148 -4.04 -13.61 2.92
N ILE A 149 -5.10 -14.14 2.31
CA ILE A 149 -6.22 -14.75 3.02
C ILE A 149 -5.96 -16.24 3.19
N TYR A 150 -5.59 -16.64 4.41
CA TYR A 150 -5.24 -18.02 4.76
C TYR A 150 -6.31 -18.71 5.62
N SER A 151 -7.34 -17.99 6.08
CA SER A 151 -8.39 -18.50 6.94
C SER A 151 -9.77 -18.23 6.35
N LYS A 152 -10.67 -19.20 6.45
CA LYS A 152 -12.10 -19.04 6.14
C LYS A 152 -12.87 -18.22 7.20
N ASP A 153 -12.25 -18.05 8.38
CA ASP A 153 -12.85 -17.30 9.48
C ASP A 153 -12.59 -15.79 9.41
N VAL A 154 -12.05 -15.32 8.28
CA VAL A 154 -11.92 -13.91 7.95
C VAL A 154 -13.29 -13.34 7.52
N LEU A 155 -13.53 -12.06 7.82
CA LEU A 155 -14.73 -11.33 7.46
C LEU A 155 -14.36 -9.94 6.94
N PHE A 156 -14.83 -9.63 5.73
CA PHE A 156 -14.71 -8.32 5.09
C PHE A 156 -15.89 -7.42 5.43
N SER A 157 -15.73 -6.12 5.25
CA SER A 157 -16.76 -5.12 5.57
C SER A 157 -18.04 -5.26 4.73
N ASP A 158 -17.94 -5.83 3.53
CA ASP A 158 -19.09 -6.11 2.66
C ASP A 158 -19.84 -7.41 3.02
N GLY A 159 -19.35 -8.15 4.02
CA GLY A 159 -19.92 -9.41 4.47
C GLY A 159 -19.31 -10.65 3.82
N THR A 160 -18.40 -10.51 2.86
CA THR A 160 -17.65 -11.62 2.25
C THR A 160 -16.81 -12.32 3.32
N ASP A 161 -16.81 -13.65 3.35
CA ASP A 161 -15.95 -14.41 4.25
C ASP A 161 -14.63 -14.84 3.59
N GLY A 162 -13.75 -15.48 4.37
CA GLY A 162 -12.43 -15.87 3.87
C GLY A 162 -12.46 -17.00 2.83
N GLU A 163 -13.57 -17.75 2.68
CA GLU A 163 -13.68 -18.79 1.65
C GLU A 163 -13.90 -18.14 0.27
N GLU A 164 -14.79 -17.18 0.17
CA GLU A 164 -15.01 -16.38 -1.04
C GLU A 164 -13.91 -15.34 -1.24
N GLY A 165 -13.52 -14.65 -0.17
CA GLY A 165 -12.56 -13.56 -0.17
C GLY A 165 -11.12 -13.97 -0.51
N LYS A 166 -10.76 -15.24 -0.38
CA LYS A 166 -9.38 -15.72 -0.63
C LYS A 166 -8.81 -15.30 -1.99
N ASN A 167 -9.59 -15.43 -3.04
CA ASN A 167 -9.19 -15.03 -4.40
C ASN A 167 -9.71 -13.64 -4.77
N GLN A 168 -10.85 -13.24 -4.20
CA GLN A 168 -11.46 -11.94 -4.44
C GLN A 168 -10.58 -10.79 -3.94
N TYR A 169 -9.89 -10.97 -2.82
CA TYR A 169 -9.03 -9.93 -2.24
C TYR A 169 -7.97 -9.40 -3.22
N CYS A 170 -7.35 -10.30 -4.02
CA CYS A 170 -6.41 -9.86 -5.05
C CYS A 170 -7.08 -8.94 -6.07
N GLN A 171 -8.33 -9.24 -6.45
CA GLN A 171 -9.08 -8.43 -7.40
C GLN A 171 -9.48 -7.08 -6.79
N ASP A 172 -9.91 -7.06 -5.53
CA ASP A 172 -10.28 -5.83 -4.82
C ASP A 172 -9.07 -4.90 -4.67
N TYR A 173 -7.90 -5.47 -4.39
CA TYR A 173 -6.63 -4.75 -4.35
C TYR A 173 -6.28 -4.12 -5.70
N ILE A 174 -6.34 -4.89 -6.79
CA ILE A 174 -6.09 -4.39 -8.16
C ILE A 174 -7.11 -3.31 -8.53
N ASN A 175 -8.39 -3.56 -8.29
CA ASN A 175 -9.46 -2.62 -8.58
C ASN A 175 -9.28 -1.30 -7.83
N ALA A 176 -8.88 -1.36 -6.55
CA ALA A 176 -8.63 -0.18 -5.75
C ALA A 176 -7.53 0.70 -6.37
N TYR A 177 -6.41 0.10 -6.80
CA TYR A 177 -5.34 0.84 -7.49
C TYR A 177 -5.76 1.32 -8.88
N SER A 178 -6.52 0.52 -9.63
CA SER A 178 -7.03 0.91 -10.95
C SER A 178 -7.94 2.15 -10.90
N HIS A 179 -8.72 2.30 -9.82
CA HIS A 179 -9.54 3.49 -9.61
C HIS A 179 -8.74 4.70 -9.08
N PHE A 180 -7.59 4.46 -8.48
CA PHE A 180 -6.73 5.52 -7.95
C PHE A 180 -5.86 6.16 -9.03
N ILE A 181 -5.32 5.38 -9.95
CA ILE A 181 -4.47 5.88 -11.03
C ILE A 181 -5.27 6.55 -12.14
N THR A 182 -4.61 7.40 -12.92
CA THR A 182 -5.18 8.03 -14.12
C THR A 182 -4.93 7.18 -15.38
N GLU A 183 -5.60 7.51 -16.49
CA GLU A 183 -5.44 6.82 -17.78
C GLU A 183 -4.00 6.86 -18.34
N ASP A 184 -3.21 7.86 -17.93
CA ASP A 184 -1.80 8.01 -18.38
C ASP A 184 -0.81 7.21 -17.51
N GLN A 185 -1.28 6.63 -16.41
CA GLN A 185 -0.47 5.85 -15.48
C GLN A 185 -0.58 4.35 -15.73
N VAL A 186 0.41 3.61 -15.27
CA VAL A 186 0.53 2.16 -15.47
C VAL A 186 0.21 1.41 -14.18
N LEU A 187 -0.66 0.43 -14.25
CA LEU A 187 -0.83 -0.57 -13.21
C LEU A 187 -0.21 -1.90 -13.66
N PHE A 188 0.75 -2.40 -12.88
CA PHE A 188 1.38 -3.70 -13.13
C PHE A 188 1.14 -4.62 -11.94
N SER A 189 0.23 -5.58 -12.06
CA SER A 189 -0.18 -6.46 -10.98
C SER A 189 0.40 -7.86 -11.13
N ARG A 190 0.96 -8.42 -10.04
CA ARG A 190 1.51 -9.78 -10.04
C ARG A 190 0.44 -10.84 -9.91
N ALA A 191 -0.48 -10.66 -8.98
CA ALA A 191 -1.54 -11.62 -8.70
C ALA A 191 -2.86 -11.16 -9.31
N GLY A 192 -3.58 -12.08 -9.94
CA GLY A 192 -4.91 -11.84 -10.48
C GLY A 192 -5.64 -13.15 -10.70
N TYR A 193 -6.96 -13.12 -10.52
CA TYR A 193 -7.85 -14.25 -10.69
C TYR A 193 -8.94 -13.93 -11.72
N ALA A 194 -10.07 -14.67 -11.65
CA ALA A 194 -11.21 -14.40 -12.52
C ALA A 194 -11.68 -12.95 -12.37
N GLY A 195 -11.71 -12.21 -13.47
CA GLY A 195 -12.06 -10.77 -13.49
C GLY A 195 -10.85 -9.84 -13.69
N ALA A 196 -9.62 -10.28 -13.47
CA ALA A 196 -8.43 -9.45 -13.67
C ALA A 196 -8.30 -8.92 -15.11
N SER A 197 -8.76 -9.67 -16.11
CA SER A 197 -8.77 -9.24 -17.52
C SER A 197 -9.72 -8.06 -17.81
N GLY A 198 -10.61 -7.72 -16.91
CA GLY A 198 -11.48 -6.55 -17.01
C GLY A 198 -10.88 -5.28 -16.41
N THR A 199 -9.72 -5.38 -15.80
CA THR A 199 -9.02 -4.23 -15.20
C THR A 199 -7.95 -3.75 -16.19
N PRO A 200 -7.88 -2.46 -16.52
CA PRO A 200 -6.79 -1.91 -17.34
C PRO A 200 -5.44 -2.18 -16.65
N ILE A 201 -4.54 -2.83 -17.35
CA ILE A 201 -3.18 -3.13 -16.90
C ILE A 201 -2.22 -2.21 -17.65
#